data_cfc42231ad6761778ce18abb18fc6ea0
#
_entry.id   cfc42231ad6761778ce18abb18fc6ea0
#
_cell.length_a   1.000
_cell.length_b   1.000
_cell.length_c   1.000
_cell.angle_alpha   90.00
_cell.angle_beta   90.00
_cell.angle_gamma   90.00
#
_symmetry.space_group_name_H-M   'P 1'
#
loop_
_entity.id
_entity.type
_entity.pdbx_description
1 polymer ?
#
loop_
_entity_poly.entity_id
_entity_poly.type
_entity_poly.pdbx_seq_one_letter_code
_entity_poly.pdbx_strand_id
1 'polypeptide(L)'
;MHIGCRTPGQLLSLFFKENGKVMNPLQEYLSSTPVEKVNTSMVAYVANLTKVAEVAPDIASDVVKEFDTQRKHLKLIASENYCSINTQAAMGNLLTDKYAEGYPAHRYYGGCENVDSVESTAAEEAKALFGVDHAYVQPHAGADANVVAYWAILNKKIEMPSLEEIGETNLSHLTDEQWANLRAKLGNQRLLGLDYYSGGHLTHGYRQNVSARMFDAYSYTVDKETGLLDYDAIEKQAMEVKPLILLAGYSAYPRAINFKRFRQIADKCGAVLMVDMAHFAGLVAGKVFVGEENPCEWADIVTTTTHKTLRGPRGAIVLCKEEFAESVNKGCPLVLGGPLPHVMAAKAVAFKEARTPAYQDWAHKVQENARELAKDCINLGMKLQT
;
A
#
# COMPACT_ATOMS: atom_id res chain seq x y z
N MET A 1 19.91 0.18 6.15
CA MET A 1 19.84 0.03 7.61
C MET A 1 21.26 -0.02 8.17
N HIS A 2 21.79 1.07 8.76
CA HIS A 2 23.05 1.04 9.49
C HIS A 2 22.77 0.69 10.94
N ILE A 3 22.66 -0.62 11.20
CA ILE A 3 22.78 -1.15 12.56
C ILE A 3 24.29 -1.20 12.81
N GLY A 4 24.79 -0.31 13.68
CA GLY A 4 26.24 -0.05 13.84
C GLY A 4 27.10 -1.30 13.96
N CYS A 5 28.22 -1.26 13.33
CA CYS A 5 29.48 -2.00 13.39
C CYS A 5 29.55 -3.51 13.71
N ARG A 6 28.48 -4.25 13.99
CA ARG A 6 28.54 -5.71 14.11
C ARG A 6 28.10 -6.40 12.82
N THR A 7 28.88 -7.38 12.38
CA THR A 7 28.50 -8.22 11.24
C THR A 7 27.33 -9.15 11.63
N PRO A 8 26.52 -9.62 10.68
CA PRO A 8 25.47 -10.61 10.94
C PRO A 8 25.97 -11.86 11.65
N GLY A 9 27.19 -12.31 11.33
CA GLY A 9 27.83 -13.41 12.05
C GLY A 9 28.08 -13.12 13.52
N GLN A 10 28.39 -11.87 13.87
CA GLN A 10 28.50 -11.45 15.27
C GLN A 10 27.13 -11.35 15.97
N LEU A 11 26.06 -11.03 15.25
CA LEU A 11 24.70 -11.11 15.77
C LEU A 11 24.28 -12.57 15.97
N LEU A 12 24.54 -13.45 15.00
CA LEU A 12 24.32 -14.89 15.14
C LEU A 12 25.07 -15.48 16.32
N SER A 13 26.33 -15.08 16.58
CA SER A 13 27.11 -15.56 17.74
C SER A 13 26.55 -15.11 19.09
N LEU A 14 25.73 -14.01 19.12
CA LEU A 14 25.02 -13.60 20.34
C LEU A 14 23.86 -14.55 20.68
N PHE A 15 23.25 -15.18 19.67
CA PHE A 15 22.08 -16.05 19.87
C PHE A 15 22.45 -17.54 19.96
N PHE A 16 23.59 -17.98 19.37
CA PHE A 16 23.94 -19.38 19.20
C PHE A 16 25.41 -19.61 19.60
N LYS A 17 25.67 -19.87 20.89
CA LYS A 17 26.96 -20.44 21.33
C LYS A 17 26.88 -21.96 21.38
N GLU A 18 27.95 -22.61 20.91
CA GLU A 18 28.07 -24.08 20.70
C GLU A 18 27.86 -24.98 21.94
N ASN A 19 27.60 -24.44 23.13
CA ASN A 19 27.55 -25.22 24.37
C ASN A 19 26.23 -25.13 25.16
N GLY A 20 25.09 -24.91 24.48
CA GLY A 20 23.77 -25.14 25.11
C GLY A 20 23.33 -24.15 26.21
N LYS A 21 24.15 -23.14 26.55
CA LYS A 21 23.71 -22.03 27.40
C LYS A 21 23.20 -20.90 26.52
N VAL A 22 21.87 -20.69 26.51
CA VAL A 22 21.28 -19.50 25.96
C VAL A 22 21.77 -18.30 26.76
N MET A 23 22.77 -17.59 26.23
CA MET A 23 23.16 -16.30 26.81
C MET A 23 22.08 -15.27 26.36
N ASN A 24 21.77 -14.30 27.24
CA ASN A 24 20.90 -13.19 26.91
C ASN A 24 21.65 -12.24 25.94
N PRO A 25 21.27 -12.18 24.63
CA PRO A 25 22.00 -11.41 23.65
C PRO A 25 22.06 -9.92 23.96
N LEU A 26 21.04 -9.37 24.64
CA LEU A 26 21.03 -7.99 25.09
C LEU A 26 22.08 -7.73 26.18
N GLN A 27 22.19 -8.62 27.16
CA GLN A 27 23.24 -8.51 28.21
C GLN A 27 24.63 -8.60 27.61
N GLU A 28 24.87 -9.52 26.68
CA GLU A 28 26.14 -9.63 25.99
C GLU A 28 26.50 -8.37 25.18
N TYR A 29 25.51 -7.81 24.44
CA TYR A 29 25.70 -6.55 23.72
C TYR A 29 26.07 -5.40 24.65
N LEU A 30 25.34 -5.23 25.76
CA LEU A 30 25.57 -4.13 26.69
C LEU A 30 26.89 -4.29 27.46
N SER A 31 27.24 -5.52 27.89
CA SER A 31 28.49 -5.75 28.60
C SER A 31 29.74 -5.63 27.72
N SER A 32 29.62 -5.84 26.41
CA SER A 32 30.73 -5.78 25.45
C SER A 32 30.85 -4.46 24.72
N THR A 33 29.94 -3.47 25.00
CA THR A 33 29.87 -2.19 24.30
C THR A 33 30.03 -1.05 25.30
N PRO A 34 31.05 -0.16 25.16
CA PRO A 34 31.18 1.04 25.98
C PRO A 34 29.89 1.87 25.92
N VAL A 35 29.50 2.46 27.05
CA VAL A 35 28.19 3.18 27.20
C VAL A 35 28.01 4.26 26.14
N GLU A 36 29.07 5.01 25.85
CA GLU A 36 29.06 6.09 24.86
C GLU A 36 28.94 5.59 23.40
N LYS A 37 29.12 4.27 23.15
CA LYS A 37 28.99 3.60 21.84
C LYS A 37 27.71 2.77 21.71
N VAL A 38 26.88 2.74 22.75
CA VAL A 38 25.62 2.00 22.70
C VAL A 38 24.70 2.64 21.66
N ASN A 39 24.27 1.83 20.69
CA ASN A 39 23.36 2.23 19.63
C ASN A 39 21.93 1.85 20.01
N THR A 40 21.05 2.83 20.17
CA THR A 40 19.64 2.64 20.57
C THR A 40 18.87 1.74 19.60
N SER A 41 19.12 1.84 18.29
CA SER A 41 18.48 0.96 17.30
C SER A 41 18.92 -0.50 17.48
N MET A 42 20.21 -0.73 17.82
CA MET A 42 20.71 -2.08 18.13
C MET A 42 20.09 -2.61 19.42
N VAL A 43 19.96 -1.76 20.47
CA VAL A 43 19.31 -2.17 21.73
C VAL A 43 17.87 -2.61 21.46
N ALA A 44 17.10 -1.80 20.75
CA ALA A 44 15.70 -2.12 20.41
C ALA A 44 15.58 -3.43 19.63
N TYR A 45 16.41 -3.62 18.62
CA TYR A 45 16.41 -4.83 17.78
C TYR A 45 16.80 -6.09 18.56
N VAL A 46 17.91 -6.03 19.32
CA VAL A 46 18.41 -7.17 20.09
C VAL A 46 17.51 -7.51 21.27
N ALA A 47 16.92 -6.49 21.94
CA ALA A 47 15.96 -6.71 23.03
C ALA A 47 14.72 -7.46 22.53
N ASN A 48 14.15 -7.04 21.39
CA ASN A 48 13.00 -7.71 20.77
C ASN A 48 13.34 -9.18 20.43
N LEU A 49 14.43 -9.41 19.71
CA LEU A 49 14.87 -10.76 19.36
C LEU A 49 15.16 -11.65 20.58
N THR A 50 15.72 -11.07 21.66
CA THR A 50 15.95 -11.81 22.89
C THR A 50 14.64 -12.36 23.45
N LYS A 51 13.59 -11.55 23.46
CA LYS A 51 12.25 -11.98 23.94
C LYS A 51 11.66 -13.08 23.05
N VAL A 52 11.81 -12.97 21.74
CA VAL A 52 11.39 -14.04 20.81
C VAL A 52 12.17 -15.32 21.06
N ALA A 53 13.49 -15.22 21.23
CA ALA A 53 14.36 -16.39 21.44
C ALA A 53 14.10 -17.15 22.75
N GLU A 54 13.55 -16.50 23.78
CA GLU A 54 13.17 -17.17 25.03
C GLU A 54 12.08 -18.23 24.83
N VAL A 55 11.22 -18.06 23.81
CA VAL A 55 10.06 -18.92 23.55
C VAL A 55 10.23 -19.71 22.23
N ALA A 56 10.80 -19.07 21.20
CA ALA A 56 10.95 -19.62 19.85
C ALA A 56 12.35 -19.30 19.29
N PRO A 57 13.41 -20.00 19.74
CA PRO A 57 14.78 -19.72 19.33
C PRO A 57 15.03 -19.97 17.84
N ASP A 58 14.31 -20.89 17.22
CA ASP A 58 14.30 -21.15 15.78
C ASP A 58 13.80 -19.95 14.98
N ILE A 59 12.69 -19.34 15.40
CA ILE A 59 12.16 -18.12 14.77
C ILE A 59 13.17 -16.97 14.90
N ALA A 60 13.73 -16.75 16.08
CA ALA A 60 14.75 -15.71 16.28
C ALA A 60 15.97 -15.93 15.36
N SER A 61 16.39 -17.21 15.21
CA SER A 61 17.46 -17.61 14.29
C SER A 61 17.13 -17.24 12.84
N ASP A 62 15.95 -17.58 12.39
CA ASP A 62 15.54 -17.33 11.00
C ASP A 62 15.40 -15.83 10.71
N VAL A 63 14.93 -15.01 11.66
CA VAL A 63 14.93 -13.55 11.53
C VAL A 63 16.36 -13.00 11.37
N VAL A 64 17.33 -13.52 12.13
CA VAL A 64 18.74 -13.10 12.00
C VAL A 64 19.35 -13.57 10.68
N LYS A 65 19.03 -14.79 10.22
CA LYS A 65 19.47 -15.28 8.90
C LYS A 65 18.89 -14.42 7.77
N GLU A 66 17.62 -14.04 7.86
CA GLU A 66 17.00 -13.14 6.86
C GLU A 66 17.68 -11.76 6.85
N PHE A 67 18.02 -11.22 8.01
CA PHE A 67 18.81 -9.98 8.09
C PHE A 67 20.16 -10.11 7.38
N ASP A 68 20.87 -11.24 7.58
CA ASP A 68 22.15 -11.53 6.89
C ASP A 68 21.93 -11.66 5.37
N THR A 69 20.89 -12.36 4.95
CA THR A 69 20.50 -12.52 3.54
C THR A 69 20.23 -11.18 2.87
N GLN A 70 19.46 -10.31 3.51
CA GLN A 70 19.15 -8.97 2.99
C GLN A 70 20.40 -8.08 2.84
N ARG A 71 21.42 -8.28 3.66
CA ARG A 71 22.67 -7.53 3.55
C ARG A 71 23.62 -8.05 2.48
N LYS A 72 23.56 -9.34 2.16
CA LYS A 72 24.47 -10.00 1.20
C LYS A 72 23.94 -10.05 -0.23
N HIS A 73 22.66 -9.84 -0.42
CA HIS A 73 22.02 -9.93 -1.72
C HIS A 73 21.46 -8.59 -2.21
N LEU A 74 21.64 -8.33 -3.51
CA LEU A 74 20.98 -7.23 -4.20
C LEU A 74 19.54 -7.65 -4.53
N LYS A 75 18.56 -6.98 -3.93
CA LYS A 75 17.14 -7.24 -4.16
C LYS A 75 16.69 -6.59 -5.47
N LEU A 76 16.33 -7.39 -6.46
CA LEU A 76 15.83 -6.94 -7.77
C LEU A 76 14.31 -7.10 -7.92
N ILE A 77 13.60 -7.50 -6.85
CA ILE A 77 12.14 -7.52 -6.83
C ILE A 77 11.65 -6.11 -6.52
N ALA A 78 11.00 -5.45 -7.49
CA ALA A 78 10.61 -4.04 -7.41
C ALA A 78 9.66 -3.72 -6.23
N SER A 79 8.94 -4.71 -5.70
CA SER A 79 8.06 -4.55 -4.54
C SER A 79 8.74 -4.73 -3.18
N GLU A 80 10.03 -5.09 -3.13
CA GLU A 80 10.76 -5.22 -1.87
C GLU A 80 11.50 -3.93 -1.50
N ASN A 81 11.44 -3.56 -0.22
CA ASN A 81 12.16 -2.42 0.33
C ASN A 81 12.42 -2.63 1.84
N TYR A 82 13.16 -1.71 2.42
CA TYR A 82 13.58 -1.77 3.82
C TYR A 82 12.90 -0.63 4.61
N CYS A 83 12.00 -0.98 5.52
CA CYS A 83 11.44 0.00 6.45
C CYS A 83 12.48 0.38 7.54
N SER A 84 12.26 1.53 8.16
CA SER A 84 13.11 1.99 9.27
C SER A 84 12.93 1.13 10.53
N ILE A 85 13.91 1.19 11.43
CA ILE A 85 13.77 0.58 12.76
C ILE A 85 12.63 1.24 13.56
N ASN A 86 12.35 2.53 13.34
CA ASN A 86 11.25 3.24 13.99
C ASN A 86 9.90 2.63 13.58
N THR A 87 9.72 2.37 12.28
CA THR A 87 8.54 1.69 11.73
C THR A 87 8.39 0.28 12.32
N GLN A 88 9.48 -0.50 12.40
CA GLN A 88 9.46 -1.84 13.00
C GLN A 88 9.11 -1.79 14.50
N ALA A 89 9.72 -0.88 15.25
CA ALA A 89 9.46 -0.72 16.68
C ALA A 89 8.00 -0.29 16.96
N ALA A 90 7.44 0.53 16.08
CA ALA A 90 6.03 0.97 16.21
C ALA A 90 5.01 -0.17 15.99
N MET A 91 5.39 -1.31 15.41
CA MET A 91 4.51 -2.49 15.29
C MET A 91 4.49 -3.38 16.54
N GLY A 92 5.53 -3.35 17.36
CA GLY A 92 5.66 -4.20 18.55
C GLY A 92 5.18 -3.50 19.82
N ASN A 93 3.87 -3.24 19.97
CA ASN A 93 3.31 -2.54 21.12
C ASN A 93 1.93 -3.08 21.55
N LEU A 94 1.40 -2.57 22.67
CA LEU A 94 0.14 -2.99 23.27
C LEU A 94 -1.12 -2.76 22.41
N LEU A 95 -1.03 -1.97 21.36
CA LEU A 95 -2.16 -1.78 20.44
C LEU A 95 -2.53 -3.07 19.68
N THR A 96 -1.66 -4.09 19.70
CA THR A 96 -1.98 -5.42 19.17
C THR A 96 -3.11 -6.12 19.90
N ASP A 97 -3.35 -5.75 21.18
CA ASP A 97 -4.38 -6.37 22.03
C ASP A 97 -5.76 -5.72 21.84
N LYS A 98 -5.83 -4.60 21.09
CA LYS A 98 -7.05 -3.78 21.02
C LYS A 98 -7.90 -4.11 19.81
N TYR A 99 -9.16 -4.41 20.03
CA TYR A 99 -10.19 -4.54 19.00
C TYR A 99 -10.85 -3.17 18.74
N ALA A 100 -10.95 -2.75 17.45
CA ALA A 100 -11.39 -1.39 17.11
C ALA A 100 -12.16 -1.33 15.77
N GLU A 101 -13.16 -2.22 15.58
CA GLU A 101 -14.04 -2.16 14.40
C GLU A 101 -14.80 -0.85 14.32
N GLY A 102 -15.06 -0.39 13.10
CA GLY A 102 -15.52 0.95 12.79
C GLY A 102 -14.37 1.88 12.43
N TYR A 103 -14.54 3.17 12.64
CA TYR A 103 -13.55 4.21 12.34
C TYR A 103 -13.57 5.29 13.46
N PRO A 104 -12.66 6.24 13.52
CA PRO A 104 -12.59 7.23 14.59
C PRO A 104 -13.93 7.89 14.88
N ALA A 105 -14.31 8.00 16.14
CA ALA A 105 -15.59 8.47 16.68
C ALA A 105 -16.83 7.60 16.32
N HIS A 106 -16.68 6.54 15.55
CA HIS A 106 -17.75 5.63 15.14
C HIS A 106 -17.32 4.16 15.34
N ARG A 107 -16.92 3.82 16.58
CA ARG A 107 -16.52 2.47 16.96
C ARG A 107 -17.68 1.65 17.47
N TYR A 108 -17.60 0.35 17.24
CA TYR A 108 -18.57 -0.60 17.80
C TYR A 108 -18.26 -0.97 19.28
N TYR A 109 -17.05 -0.63 19.77
CA TYR A 109 -16.56 -0.99 21.10
C TYR A 109 -16.08 0.24 21.86
N GLY A 110 -16.25 0.24 23.19
CA GLY A 110 -15.72 1.27 24.08
C GLY A 110 -14.19 1.18 24.27
N GLY A 111 -13.60 2.25 24.80
CA GLY A 111 -12.16 2.31 25.13
C GLY A 111 -11.25 2.35 23.89
N CYS A 112 -11.69 2.98 22.80
CA CYS A 112 -10.94 3.10 21.56
C CYS A 112 -10.27 4.48 21.39
N GLU A 113 -10.29 5.33 22.37
CA GLU A 113 -9.83 6.74 22.28
C GLU A 113 -8.36 6.84 21.85
N ASN A 114 -7.50 5.94 22.34
CA ASN A 114 -6.09 5.89 21.94
C ASN A 114 -5.92 5.35 20.52
N VAL A 115 -6.76 4.40 20.08
CA VAL A 115 -6.77 3.91 18.71
C VAL A 115 -7.27 5.00 17.76
N ASP A 116 -8.31 5.74 18.15
CA ASP A 116 -8.83 6.88 17.39
C ASP A 116 -7.74 7.94 17.17
N SER A 117 -6.97 8.25 18.20
CA SER A 117 -5.84 9.18 18.11
C SER A 117 -4.76 8.68 17.14
N VAL A 118 -4.41 7.40 17.22
CA VAL A 118 -3.41 6.78 16.33
C VAL A 118 -3.90 6.75 14.88
N GLU A 119 -5.13 6.30 14.65
CA GLU A 119 -5.70 6.21 13.30
C GLU A 119 -5.87 7.58 12.67
N SER A 120 -6.40 8.56 13.44
CA SER A 120 -6.52 9.94 12.98
C SER A 120 -5.17 10.55 12.65
N THR A 121 -4.14 10.30 13.48
CA THR A 121 -2.78 10.75 13.19
C THR A 121 -2.25 10.14 11.89
N ALA A 122 -2.45 8.85 11.66
CA ALA A 122 -2.02 8.19 10.44
C ALA A 122 -2.75 8.74 9.20
N ALA A 123 -4.05 9.00 9.31
CA ALA A 123 -4.86 9.58 8.25
C ALA A 123 -4.42 11.02 7.92
N GLU A 124 -4.22 11.87 8.93
CA GLU A 124 -3.76 13.25 8.71
C GLU A 124 -2.34 13.32 8.13
N GLU A 125 -1.43 12.46 8.57
CA GLU A 125 -0.09 12.38 7.97
C GLU A 125 -0.14 11.89 6.52
N ALA A 126 -1.03 10.95 6.18
CA ALA A 126 -1.24 10.52 4.79
C ALA A 126 -1.83 11.63 3.93
N LYS A 127 -2.85 12.35 4.43
CA LYS A 127 -3.44 13.53 3.75
C LYS A 127 -2.37 14.59 3.47
N ALA A 128 -1.58 14.93 4.49
CA ALA A 128 -0.52 15.93 4.35
C ALA A 128 0.62 15.50 3.40
N LEU A 129 0.93 14.19 3.35
CA LEU A 129 1.96 13.63 2.49
C LEU A 129 1.57 13.69 1.01
N PHE A 130 0.31 13.33 0.71
CA PHE A 130 -0.18 13.17 -0.66
C PHE A 130 -1.03 14.34 -1.17
N GLY A 131 -1.48 15.24 -0.30
CA GLY A 131 -2.28 16.41 -0.67
C GLY A 131 -3.71 16.05 -1.09
N VAL A 132 -4.36 15.15 -0.35
CA VAL A 132 -5.71 14.63 -0.64
C VAL A 132 -6.72 15.03 0.44
N ASP A 133 -8.02 15.00 0.10
CA ASP A 133 -9.08 15.39 1.03
C ASP A 133 -9.26 14.37 2.15
N HIS A 134 -9.21 13.06 1.82
CA HIS A 134 -9.47 11.97 2.76
C HIS A 134 -8.48 10.82 2.62
N ALA A 135 -8.17 10.17 3.75
CA ALA A 135 -7.31 9.01 3.82
C ALA A 135 -7.88 7.95 4.79
N TYR A 136 -8.02 6.72 4.31
CA TYR A 136 -8.44 5.56 5.07
C TYR A 136 -7.26 4.59 5.23
N VAL A 137 -6.82 4.36 6.46
CA VAL A 137 -5.53 3.74 6.76
C VAL A 137 -5.62 2.30 7.28
N GLN A 138 -6.81 1.72 7.31
CA GLN A 138 -7.03 0.38 7.87
C GLN A 138 -6.62 -0.79 6.96
N PRO A 139 -6.68 -0.74 5.61
CA PRO A 139 -6.41 -1.92 4.77
C PRO A 139 -5.11 -2.64 5.11
N HIS A 140 -5.17 -3.99 5.16
CA HIS A 140 -4.05 -4.84 5.55
C HIS A 140 -3.09 -5.14 4.40
N ALA A 141 -3.59 -5.11 3.17
CA ALA A 141 -2.83 -5.33 1.93
C ALA A 141 -3.34 -4.45 0.79
N GLY A 142 -2.55 -4.32 -0.29
CA GLY A 142 -2.98 -3.58 -1.48
C GLY A 142 -4.24 -4.14 -2.12
N ALA A 143 -4.40 -5.46 -2.12
CA ALA A 143 -5.63 -6.11 -2.61
C ALA A 143 -6.86 -5.68 -1.81
N ASP A 144 -6.75 -5.61 -0.49
CA ASP A 144 -7.84 -5.15 0.39
C ASP A 144 -8.21 -3.70 0.10
N ALA A 145 -7.20 -2.83 -0.07
CA ALA A 145 -7.43 -1.42 -0.43
C ALA A 145 -8.18 -1.30 -1.77
N ASN A 146 -7.83 -2.11 -2.76
CA ASN A 146 -8.53 -2.13 -4.04
C ASN A 146 -9.97 -2.64 -3.88
N VAL A 147 -10.22 -3.68 -3.08
CA VAL A 147 -11.58 -4.17 -2.82
C VAL A 147 -12.42 -3.15 -2.06
N VAL A 148 -11.85 -2.45 -1.07
CA VAL A 148 -12.53 -1.33 -0.39
C VAL A 148 -12.88 -0.23 -1.37
N ALA A 149 -11.96 0.17 -2.26
CA ALA A 149 -12.21 1.18 -3.28
C ALA A 149 -13.32 0.76 -4.26
N TYR A 150 -13.30 -0.49 -4.73
CA TYR A 150 -14.36 -1.04 -5.59
C TYR A 150 -15.71 -1.02 -4.91
N TRP A 151 -15.76 -1.49 -3.66
CA TRP A 151 -16.99 -1.49 -2.88
C TRP A 151 -17.50 -0.06 -2.67
N ALA A 152 -16.62 0.88 -2.32
CA ALA A 152 -16.99 2.27 -2.09
C ALA A 152 -17.53 2.94 -3.38
N ILE A 153 -16.96 2.65 -4.54
CA ILE A 153 -17.44 3.14 -5.82
C ILE A 153 -18.82 2.55 -6.15
N LEU A 154 -19.01 1.24 -5.98
CA LEU A 154 -20.30 0.58 -6.18
C LEU A 154 -21.37 1.14 -5.23
N ASN A 155 -21.03 1.33 -3.97
CA ASN A 155 -21.92 1.94 -2.98
C ASN A 155 -22.32 3.36 -3.40
N LYS A 156 -21.33 4.23 -3.68
CA LYS A 156 -21.59 5.65 -3.99
C LYS A 156 -22.32 5.86 -5.32
N LYS A 157 -21.94 5.12 -6.37
CA LYS A 157 -22.42 5.39 -7.74
C LYS A 157 -23.59 4.50 -8.17
N ILE A 158 -23.83 3.38 -7.51
CA ILE A 158 -24.90 2.44 -7.89
C ILE A 158 -25.89 2.22 -6.75
N GLU A 159 -25.40 1.81 -5.56
CA GLU A 159 -26.27 1.43 -4.45
C GLU A 159 -27.05 2.63 -3.89
N MET A 160 -26.36 3.69 -3.48
CA MET A 160 -27.02 4.88 -2.93
C MET A 160 -28.04 5.50 -3.89
N PRO A 161 -27.74 5.75 -5.17
CA PRO A 161 -28.73 6.25 -6.13
C PRO A 161 -29.91 5.29 -6.33
N SER A 162 -29.66 3.97 -6.33
CA SER A 162 -30.75 2.99 -6.48
C SER A 162 -31.68 2.94 -5.27
N LEU A 163 -31.16 3.16 -4.06
CA LEU A 163 -31.98 3.28 -2.85
C LEU A 163 -32.84 4.57 -2.90
N GLU A 164 -32.22 5.69 -3.31
CA GLU A 164 -32.92 6.96 -3.46
C GLU A 164 -34.07 6.87 -4.48
N GLU A 165 -33.88 6.20 -5.63
CA GLU A 165 -34.90 5.95 -6.66
C GLU A 165 -36.16 5.27 -6.10
N ILE A 166 -36.03 4.40 -5.12
CA ILE A 166 -37.13 3.64 -4.48
C ILE A 166 -37.60 4.23 -3.16
N GLY A 167 -37.02 5.37 -2.74
CA GLY A 167 -37.37 6.07 -1.48
C GLY A 167 -36.85 5.37 -0.20
N GLU A 168 -35.81 4.53 -0.32
CA GLU A 168 -35.20 3.82 0.79
C GLU A 168 -33.83 4.39 1.15
N THR A 169 -33.41 4.18 2.38
CA THR A 169 -32.10 4.63 2.90
C THR A 169 -31.25 3.48 3.47
N ASN A 170 -31.87 2.30 3.62
CA ASN A 170 -31.22 1.15 4.26
C ASN A 170 -31.52 -0.15 3.49
N LEU A 171 -30.49 -0.91 3.17
CA LEU A 171 -30.60 -2.19 2.49
C LEU A 171 -31.48 -3.21 3.23
N SER A 172 -31.53 -3.16 4.57
CA SER A 172 -32.34 -4.07 5.38
C SER A 172 -33.84 -3.85 5.24
N HIS A 173 -34.28 -2.74 4.64
CA HIS A 173 -35.69 -2.47 4.37
C HIS A 173 -36.16 -2.99 3.01
N LEU A 174 -35.23 -3.44 2.16
CA LEU A 174 -35.55 -3.92 0.82
C LEU A 174 -36.33 -5.24 0.88
N THR A 175 -37.32 -5.37 0.00
CA THR A 175 -37.91 -6.66 -0.32
C THR A 175 -36.91 -7.55 -1.06
N ASP A 176 -37.18 -8.87 -1.09
CA ASP A 176 -36.29 -9.81 -1.82
C ASP A 176 -36.18 -9.46 -3.32
N GLU A 177 -37.27 -8.97 -3.94
CA GLU A 177 -37.28 -8.55 -5.34
C GLU A 177 -36.41 -7.28 -5.53
N GLN A 178 -36.58 -6.27 -4.68
CA GLN A 178 -35.75 -5.05 -4.73
C GLN A 178 -34.26 -5.35 -4.52
N TRP A 179 -33.95 -6.25 -3.56
CA TRP A 179 -32.60 -6.73 -3.34
C TRP A 179 -32.02 -7.48 -4.53
N ALA A 180 -32.79 -8.38 -5.16
CA ALA A 180 -32.36 -9.10 -6.36
C ALA A 180 -32.07 -8.14 -7.53
N ASN A 181 -32.91 -7.13 -7.73
CA ASN A 181 -32.73 -6.10 -8.75
C ASN A 181 -31.47 -5.26 -8.51
N LEU A 182 -31.24 -4.84 -7.27
CA LEU A 182 -30.03 -4.09 -6.89
C LEU A 182 -28.75 -4.93 -7.10
N ARG A 183 -28.77 -6.20 -6.69
CA ARG A 183 -27.64 -7.13 -6.93
C ARG A 183 -27.34 -7.31 -8.42
N ALA A 184 -28.35 -7.37 -9.26
CA ALA A 184 -28.18 -7.44 -10.70
C ALA A 184 -27.50 -6.15 -11.25
N LYS A 185 -27.94 -4.96 -10.78
CA LYS A 185 -27.28 -3.69 -11.12
C LYS A 185 -25.81 -3.65 -10.68
N LEU A 186 -25.51 -4.07 -9.45
CA LEU A 186 -24.15 -4.11 -8.90
C LEU A 186 -23.24 -5.07 -9.68
N GLY A 187 -23.73 -6.26 -10.01
CA GLY A 187 -22.97 -7.30 -10.71
C GLY A 187 -22.72 -7.04 -12.19
N ASN A 188 -23.44 -6.08 -12.81
CA ASN A 188 -23.30 -5.71 -14.22
C ASN A 188 -22.38 -4.51 -14.48
N GLN A 189 -21.62 -4.06 -13.48
CA GLN A 189 -20.73 -2.94 -13.65
C GLN A 189 -19.43 -3.34 -14.35
N ARG A 190 -18.86 -2.41 -15.13
CA ARG A 190 -17.66 -2.66 -15.92
C ARG A 190 -16.44 -1.98 -15.32
N LEU A 191 -15.30 -2.68 -15.40
CA LEU A 191 -13.99 -2.17 -15.03
C LEU A 191 -13.06 -2.24 -16.25
N LEU A 192 -12.35 -1.16 -16.53
CA LEU A 192 -11.31 -1.12 -17.56
C LEU A 192 -9.97 -0.82 -16.90
N GLY A 193 -9.03 -1.77 -16.90
CA GLY A 193 -7.73 -1.69 -16.24
C GLY A 193 -6.56 -2.09 -17.16
N LEU A 194 -5.32 -1.84 -16.72
CA LEU A 194 -4.14 -2.30 -17.44
C LEU A 194 -4.03 -3.82 -17.40
N ASP A 195 -3.85 -4.43 -18.57
CA ASP A 195 -3.67 -5.89 -18.69
C ASP A 195 -2.48 -6.39 -17.87
N TYR A 196 -2.63 -7.57 -17.30
CA TYR A 196 -1.61 -8.19 -16.45
C TYR A 196 -0.26 -8.36 -17.18
N TYR A 197 -0.29 -8.81 -18.44
CA TYR A 197 0.93 -9.01 -19.24
C TYR A 197 1.53 -7.71 -19.78
N SER A 198 0.80 -6.61 -19.69
CA SER A 198 1.27 -5.25 -19.95
C SER A 198 1.79 -4.55 -18.69
N GLY A 199 1.86 -5.24 -17.57
CA GLY A 199 2.37 -4.74 -16.29
C GLY A 199 1.31 -4.36 -15.26
N GLY A 200 0.02 -4.67 -15.50
CA GLY A 200 -1.06 -4.46 -14.53
C GLY A 200 -0.97 -5.40 -13.32
N HIS A 201 -1.67 -5.05 -12.26
CA HIS A 201 -1.78 -5.92 -11.08
C HIS A 201 -2.93 -6.93 -11.26
N LEU A 202 -2.89 -8.07 -10.54
CA LEU A 202 -3.97 -9.06 -10.59
C LEU A 202 -5.35 -8.47 -10.25
N THR A 203 -5.41 -7.50 -9.32
CA THR A 203 -6.66 -6.83 -8.95
C THR A 203 -7.18 -5.83 -10.00
N HIS A 204 -6.50 -5.66 -11.13
CA HIS A 204 -6.94 -4.78 -12.22
C HIS A 204 -7.83 -5.48 -13.25
N GLY A 205 -8.56 -6.52 -12.84
CA GLY A 205 -9.49 -7.26 -13.72
C GLY A 205 -8.92 -8.58 -14.25
N TYR A 206 -7.81 -9.09 -13.70
CA TYR A 206 -7.30 -10.40 -14.10
C TYR A 206 -8.33 -11.50 -13.82
N ARG A 207 -8.60 -12.35 -14.83
CA ARG A 207 -9.76 -13.25 -14.86
C ARG A 207 -9.92 -14.18 -13.65
N GLN A 208 -8.83 -14.55 -12.98
CA GLN A 208 -8.86 -15.41 -11.79
C GLN A 208 -8.99 -14.62 -10.49
N ASN A 209 -8.86 -13.30 -10.52
CA ASN A 209 -8.90 -12.42 -9.35
C ASN A 209 -10.34 -12.06 -8.97
N VAL A 210 -10.53 -11.66 -7.71
CA VAL A 210 -11.81 -11.19 -7.18
C VAL A 210 -12.37 -9.99 -7.98
N SER A 211 -11.54 -9.13 -8.52
CA SER A 211 -11.96 -7.99 -9.35
C SER A 211 -12.76 -8.41 -10.57
N ALA A 212 -12.34 -9.49 -11.27
CA ALA A 212 -13.10 -10.05 -12.41
C ALA A 212 -14.30 -10.92 -11.96
N ARG A 213 -14.53 -11.09 -10.66
CA ARG A 213 -15.76 -11.68 -10.09
C ARG A 213 -16.76 -10.61 -9.68
N MET A 214 -16.27 -9.41 -9.35
CA MET A 214 -17.11 -8.26 -8.98
C MET A 214 -17.59 -7.47 -10.21
N PHE A 215 -16.79 -7.45 -11.29
CA PHE A 215 -17.01 -6.62 -12.47
C PHE A 215 -16.94 -7.45 -13.75
N ASP A 216 -17.64 -6.97 -14.78
CA ASP A 216 -17.36 -7.33 -16.16
C ASP A 216 -16.06 -6.58 -16.54
N ALA A 217 -14.93 -7.31 -16.50
CA ALA A 217 -13.59 -6.72 -16.54
C ALA A 217 -13.02 -6.71 -17.96
N TYR A 218 -12.60 -5.54 -18.39
CA TYR A 218 -11.91 -5.26 -19.65
C TYR A 218 -10.49 -4.81 -19.40
N SER A 219 -9.60 -5.01 -20.36
CA SER A 219 -8.21 -4.60 -20.24
C SER A 219 -7.76 -3.78 -21.43
N TYR A 220 -7.01 -2.69 -21.16
CA TYR A 220 -6.20 -2.02 -22.15
C TYR A 220 -4.75 -2.50 -22.07
N THR A 221 -4.01 -2.40 -23.15
CA THR A 221 -2.64 -2.90 -23.28
C THR A 221 -1.67 -1.79 -23.64
N VAL A 222 -0.38 -2.04 -23.47
CA VAL A 222 0.66 -1.22 -24.08
C VAL A 222 0.72 -1.49 -25.59
N ASP A 223 1.15 -0.49 -26.35
CA ASP A 223 1.48 -0.67 -27.76
C ASP A 223 2.65 -1.67 -27.89
N LYS A 224 2.53 -2.62 -28.81
CA LYS A 224 3.48 -3.75 -28.93
C LYS A 224 4.83 -3.36 -29.51
N GLU A 225 4.91 -2.27 -30.27
CA GLU A 225 6.13 -1.82 -30.91
C GLU A 225 6.93 -0.92 -29.98
N THR A 226 6.25 -0.01 -29.29
CA THR A 226 6.87 0.99 -28.42
C THR A 226 6.96 0.56 -26.96
N GLY A 227 6.12 -0.37 -26.52
CA GLY A 227 5.95 -0.73 -25.11
C GLY A 227 5.27 0.36 -24.26
N LEU A 228 4.72 1.39 -24.89
CA LEU A 228 4.11 2.54 -24.22
C LEU A 228 2.58 2.46 -24.19
N LEU A 229 1.95 3.20 -23.29
CA LEU A 229 0.51 3.39 -23.27
C LEU A 229 0.08 4.32 -24.41
N ASP A 230 -0.83 3.85 -25.26
CA ASP A 230 -1.50 4.66 -26.27
C ASP A 230 -2.79 5.22 -25.68
N TYR A 231 -2.75 6.48 -25.25
CA TYR A 231 -3.89 7.14 -24.61
C TYR A 231 -5.09 7.33 -25.55
N ASP A 232 -4.89 7.46 -26.87
CA ASP A 232 -5.99 7.62 -27.82
C ASP A 232 -6.69 6.28 -28.06
N ALA A 233 -5.94 5.18 -28.12
CA ALA A 233 -6.51 3.82 -28.14
C ALA A 233 -7.28 3.51 -26.82
N ILE A 234 -6.74 3.90 -25.66
CA ILE A 234 -7.42 3.76 -24.36
C ILE A 234 -8.71 4.57 -24.33
N GLU A 235 -8.68 5.82 -24.83
CA GLU A 235 -9.89 6.67 -24.90
C GLU A 235 -10.96 6.02 -25.77
N LYS A 236 -10.61 5.55 -26.96
CA LYS A 236 -11.54 4.87 -27.86
C LYS A 236 -12.16 3.65 -27.17
N GLN A 237 -11.36 2.82 -26.54
CA GLN A 237 -11.84 1.63 -25.83
C GLN A 237 -12.74 2.01 -24.64
N ALA A 238 -12.38 3.04 -23.86
CA ALA A 238 -13.19 3.53 -22.76
C ALA A 238 -14.58 4.04 -23.22
N MET A 239 -14.64 4.72 -24.37
CA MET A 239 -15.89 5.16 -24.96
C MET A 239 -16.77 4.01 -25.47
N GLU A 240 -16.18 2.91 -25.93
CA GLU A 240 -16.89 1.70 -26.35
C GLU A 240 -17.38 0.88 -25.15
N VAL A 241 -16.50 0.66 -24.17
CA VAL A 241 -16.77 -0.14 -22.96
C VAL A 241 -17.70 0.59 -21.99
N LYS A 242 -17.57 1.92 -21.86
CA LYS A 242 -18.26 2.74 -20.85
C LYS A 242 -18.14 2.16 -19.46
N PRO A 243 -16.91 2.03 -18.92
CA PRO A 243 -16.69 1.42 -17.63
C PRO A 243 -17.21 2.33 -16.50
N LEU A 244 -17.67 1.72 -15.40
CA LEU A 244 -17.89 2.45 -14.15
C LEU A 244 -16.55 2.91 -13.57
N ILE A 245 -15.52 2.08 -13.72
CA ILE A 245 -14.18 2.35 -13.19
C ILE A 245 -13.16 2.29 -14.33
N LEU A 246 -12.48 3.42 -14.57
CA LEU A 246 -11.24 3.45 -15.34
C LEU A 246 -10.08 3.36 -14.36
N LEU A 247 -9.37 2.23 -14.37
CA LEU A 247 -8.29 1.92 -13.42
C LEU A 247 -6.93 2.10 -14.08
N ALA A 248 -6.14 3.03 -13.59
CA ALA A 248 -4.76 3.24 -13.98
C ALA A 248 -3.78 2.81 -12.87
N GLY A 249 -2.50 2.73 -13.19
CA GLY A 249 -1.45 2.24 -12.30
C GLY A 249 -0.91 0.88 -12.73
N TYR A 250 0.16 0.43 -12.08
CA TYR A 250 0.91 -0.73 -12.56
C TYR A 250 1.67 -1.45 -11.44
N SER A 251 2.06 -2.70 -11.75
CA SER A 251 3.07 -3.46 -11.01
C SER A 251 4.42 -3.48 -11.72
N ALA A 252 4.44 -3.54 -13.04
CA ALA A 252 5.66 -3.78 -13.83
C ALA A 252 5.82 -2.88 -15.07
N TYR A 253 4.98 -1.86 -15.26
CA TYR A 253 5.14 -0.88 -16.32
C TYR A 253 6.24 0.14 -15.93
N PRO A 254 7.38 0.25 -16.69
CA PRO A 254 8.55 0.97 -16.21
C PRO A 254 8.60 2.45 -16.66
N ARG A 255 7.48 3.03 -17.05
CA ARG A 255 7.38 4.41 -17.51
C ARG A 255 6.42 5.23 -16.66
N ALA A 256 6.60 6.54 -16.67
CA ALA A 256 5.66 7.47 -16.05
C ALA A 256 4.31 7.44 -16.79
N ILE A 257 3.23 7.67 -16.05
CA ILE A 257 1.87 7.75 -16.59
C ILE A 257 1.40 9.21 -16.52
N ASN A 258 0.76 9.67 -17.59
CA ASN A 258 0.04 10.95 -17.61
C ASN A 258 -1.38 10.75 -17.04
N PHE A 259 -1.54 11.02 -15.73
CA PHE A 259 -2.84 10.88 -15.04
C PHE A 259 -3.84 11.97 -15.44
N LYS A 260 -3.39 13.14 -15.85
CA LYS A 260 -4.27 14.18 -16.42
C LYS A 260 -4.95 13.68 -17.69
N ARG A 261 -4.24 12.93 -18.52
CA ARG A 261 -4.85 12.33 -19.72
C ARG A 261 -5.88 11.25 -19.34
N PHE A 262 -5.60 10.41 -18.32
CA PHE A 262 -6.58 9.48 -17.79
C PHE A 262 -7.82 10.19 -17.22
N ARG A 263 -7.65 11.33 -16.53
CA ARG A 263 -8.77 12.14 -16.05
C ARG A 263 -9.67 12.61 -17.20
N GLN A 264 -9.08 13.13 -18.27
CA GLN A 264 -9.81 13.54 -19.46
C GLN A 264 -10.60 12.40 -20.10
N ILE A 265 -10.01 11.20 -20.15
CA ILE A 265 -10.69 10.01 -20.67
C ILE A 265 -11.87 9.62 -19.76
N ALA A 266 -11.64 9.57 -18.45
CA ALA A 266 -12.67 9.24 -17.47
C ALA A 266 -13.85 10.22 -17.53
N ASP A 267 -13.58 11.53 -17.64
CA ASP A 267 -14.62 12.56 -17.78
C ASP A 267 -15.46 12.36 -19.04
N LYS A 268 -14.83 12.02 -20.17
CA LYS A 268 -15.53 11.80 -21.44
C LYS A 268 -16.45 10.58 -21.41
N CYS A 269 -16.04 9.47 -20.77
CA CYS A 269 -16.84 8.25 -20.72
C CYS A 269 -17.71 8.14 -19.45
N GLY A 270 -17.62 9.10 -18.51
CA GLY A 270 -18.38 9.13 -17.26
C GLY A 270 -17.89 8.13 -16.20
N ALA A 271 -16.65 7.68 -16.28
CA ALA A 271 -16.07 6.74 -15.34
C ALA A 271 -15.51 7.42 -14.09
N VAL A 272 -15.49 6.69 -12.96
CA VAL A 272 -14.65 7.03 -11.81
C VAL A 272 -13.20 6.71 -12.17
N LEU A 273 -12.30 7.69 -12.06
CA LEU A 273 -10.87 7.45 -12.21
C LEU A 273 -10.29 6.92 -10.90
N MET A 274 -9.92 5.66 -10.90
CA MET A 274 -9.19 5.01 -9.81
C MET A 274 -7.73 4.80 -10.21
N VAL A 275 -6.80 5.04 -9.28
CA VAL A 275 -5.37 4.78 -9.53
C VAL A 275 -4.78 3.92 -8.43
N ASP A 276 -4.13 2.83 -8.81
CA ASP A 276 -3.28 2.02 -7.92
C ASP A 276 -1.82 2.45 -8.09
N MET A 277 -1.33 3.23 -7.12
CA MET A 277 0.05 3.74 -7.13
C MET A 277 1.01 2.91 -6.26
N ALA A 278 0.66 1.67 -5.91
CA ALA A 278 1.40 0.85 -4.95
C ALA A 278 2.90 0.75 -5.25
N HIS A 279 3.30 0.66 -6.51
CA HIS A 279 4.71 0.54 -6.90
C HIS A 279 5.48 1.87 -6.91
N PHE A 280 4.79 3.00 -7.06
CA PHE A 280 5.44 4.31 -7.18
C PHE A 280 5.00 5.35 -6.14
N ALA A 281 4.22 4.96 -5.14
CA ALA A 281 3.75 5.87 -4.08
C ALA A 281 4.90 6.61 -3.37
N GLY A 282 6.04 5.95 -3.18
CA GLY A 282 7.22 6.59 -2.60
C GLY A 282 7.84 7.67 -3.50
N LEU A 283 7.68 7.55 -4.82
CA LEU A 283 8.14 8.57 -5.77
C LEU A 283 7.19 9.76 -5.80
N VAL A 284 5.88 9.52 -5.62
CA VAL A 284 4.88 10.60 -5.43
C VAL A 284 5.13 11.32 -4.11
N ALA A 285 5.27 10.59 -3.00
CA ALA A 285 5.59 11.14 -1.69
C ALA A 285 6.91 11.95 -1.69
N GLY A 286 7.92 11.43 -2.36
CA GLY A 286 9.24 12.06 -2.52
C GLY A 286 9.30 13.18 -3.57
N LYS A 287 8.16 13.58 -4.16
CA LYS A 287 8.05 14.66 -5.16
C LYS A 287 8.88 14.41 -6.44
N VAL A 288 9.11 13.15 -6.77
CA VAL A 288 9.70 12.73 -8.06
C VAL A 288 8.63 12.79 -9.16
N PHE A 289 7.43 12.29 -8.86
CA PHE A 289 6.25 12.40 -9.72
C PHE A 289 5.36 13.54 -9.24
N VAL A 290 5.24 14.56 -10.06
CA VAL A 290 4.49 15.80 -9.79
C VAL A 290 3.63 16.19 -11.00
N GLY A 291 2.65 17.06 -10.79
CA GLY A 291 1.78 17.57 -11.86
C GLY A 291 1.03 16.44 -12.58
N GLU A 292 1.22 16.30 -13.88
CA GLU A 292 0.48 15.29 -14.68
C GLU A 292 0.83 13.83 -14.30
N GLU A 293 1.97 13.60 -13.66
CA GLU A 293 2.44 12.28 -13.17
C GLU A 293 2.04 11.99 -11.72
N ASN A 294 1.41 12.95 -11.02
CA ASN A 294 0.93 12.76 -9.66
C ASN A 294 -0.55 12.32 -9.67
N PRO A 295 -0.88 11.05 -9.38
CA PRO A 295 -2.27 10.59 -9.44
C PRO A 295 -3.19 11.27 -8.43
N CYS A 296 -2.66 11.75 -7.29
CA CYS A 296 -3.44 12.37 -6.23
C CYS A 296 -4.08 13.72 -6.67
N GLU A 297 -3.56 14.35 -7.73
CA GLU A 297 -4.13 15.57 -8.29
C GLU A 297 -5.32 15.30 -9.24
N TRP A 298 -5.42 14.08 -9.80
CA TRP A 298 -6.33 13.79 -10.92
C TRP A 298 -7.37 12.72 -10.62
N ALA A 299 -7.04 11.73 -9.79
CA ALA A 299 -7.93 10.60 -9.53
C ALA A 299 -9.04 10.95 -8.53
N ASP A 300 -10.14 10.22 -8.61
CA ASP A 300 -11.21 10.28 -7.62
C ASP A 300 -10.87 9.44 -6.39
N ILE A 301 -10.25 8.26 -6.64
CA ILE A 301 -9.76 7.35 -5.59
C ILE A 301 -8.36 6.88 -5.98
N VAL A 302 -7.45 6.88 -5.00
CA VAL A 302 -6.10 6.34 -5.14
C VAL A 302 -5.85 5.28 -4.08
N THR A 303 -5.34 4.14 -4.47
CA THR A 303 -4.92 3.08 -3.54
C THR A 303 -3.41 2.92 -3.56
N THR A 304 -2.84 2.50 -2.44
CA THR A 304 -1.42 2.15 -2.39
C THR A 304 -1.11 1.20 -1.24
N THR A 305 -0.10 0.36 -1.45
CA THR A 305 0.58 -0.32 -0.35
C THR A 305 1.51 0.64 0.38
N THR A 306 1.78 0.36 1.66
CA THR A 306 2.68 1.18 2.47
C THR A 306 4.13 0.67 2.50
N HIS A 307 4.40 -0.56 2.03
CA HIS A 307 5.66 -1.28 2.23
C HIS A 307 6.58 -1.38 1.01
N LYS A 308 6.18 -0.85 -0.17
CA LYS A 308 7.00 -0.86 -1.39
C LYS A 308 7.92 0.38 -1.43
N THR A 309 7.84 1.21 -2.47
CA THR A 309 8.63 2.44 -2.54
C THR A 309 8.37 3.40 -1.38
N LEU A 310 7.22 3.32 -0.71
CA LEU A 310 6.90 4.16 0.45
C LEU A 310 7.67 3.77 1.74
N ARG A 311 8.31 2.60 1.79
CA ARG A 311 9.19 2.15 2.89
C ARG A 311 8.52 2.03 4.26
N GLY A 312 7.20 1.88 4.30
CA GLY A 312 6.43 1.70 5.54
C GLY A 312 6.25 0.22 5.94
N PRO A 313 5.38 -0.04 6.92
CA PRO A 313 5.02 -1.40 7.32
C PRO A 313 4.21 -2.09 6.22
N ARG A 314 4.12 -3.41 6.26
CA ARG A 314 3.19 -4.13 5.39
C ARG A 314 1.76 -3.72 5.72
N GLY A 315 1.04 -3.28 4.70
CA GLY A 315 -0.31 -2.73 4.78
C GLY A 315 -0.61 -1.91 3.54
N ALA A 316 -1.76 -1.22 3.56
CA ALA A 316 -2.20 -0.35 2.48
C ALA A 316 -3.06 0.80 3.00
N ILE A 317 -3.38 1.74 2.13
CA ILE A 317 -4.30 2.85 2.38
C ILE A 317 -5.16 3.12 1.15
N VAL A 318 -6.31 3.74 1.37
CA VAL A 318 -7.15 4.35 0.33
C VAL A 318 -7.17 5.84 0.55
N LEU A 319 -6.89 6.60 -0.50
CA LEU A 319 -6.96 8.05 -0.56
C LEU A 319 -8.10 8.43 -1.50
N CYS A 320 -8.89 9.44 -1.19
CA CYS A 320 -9.98 9.79 -2.08
C CYS A 320 -10.40 11.26 -1.93
N LYS A 321 -11.18 11.72 -2.91
CA LYS A 321 -11.94 12.97 -2.81
C LYS A 321 -13.01 12.84 -1.74
N GLU A 322 -13.41 13.97 -1.15
CA GLU A 322 -14.38 14.04 -0.07
C GLU A 322 -15.70 13.31 -0.39
N GLU A 323 -16.16 13.37 -1.65
CA GLU A 323 -17.41 12.70 -2.05
C GLU A 323 -17.45 11.19 -1.80
N PHE A 324 -16.28 10.52 -1.71
CA PHE A 324 -16.15 9.08 -1.44
C PHE A 324 -15.82 8.75 0.01
N ALA A 325 -15.51 9.74 0.84
CA ALA A 325 -15.00 9.54 2.21
C ALA A 325 -15.91 8.65 3.06
N GLU A 326 -17.22 8.94 3.08
CA GLU A 326 -18.20 8.16 3.84
C GLU A 326 -18.24 6.69 3.38
N SER A 327 -18.29 6.45 2.06
CA SER A 327 -18.33 5.09 1.52
C SER A 327 -17.03 4.34 1.79
N VAL A 328 -15.87 5.00 1.70
CA VAL A 328 -14.56 4.40 1.99
C VAL A 328 -14.44 4.03 3.49
N ASN A 329 -14.89 4.90 4.41
CA ASN A 329 -14.85 4.63 5.85
C ASN A 329 -15.68 3.40 6.25
N LYS A 330 -16.78 3.14 5.54
CA LYS A 330 -17.61 1.93 5.72
C LYS A 330 -16.89 0.64 5.30
N GLY A 331 -15.70 0.73 4.73
CA GLY A 331 -14.85 -0.43 4.45
C GLY A 331 -14.63 -1.33 5.66
N CYS A 332 -14.63 -0.77 6.88
CA CYS A 332 -14.73 -1.54 8.11
C CYS A 332 -16.07 -1.21 8.83
N PRO A 333 -16.95 -2.18 9.06
CA PRO A 333 -16.72 -3.63 8.97
C PRO A 333 -17.21 -4.30 7.67
N LEU A 334 -17.66 -3.55 6.66
CA LEU A 334 -18.40 -4.12 5.52
C LEU A 334 -17.52 -4.89 4.53
N VAL A 335 -16.24 -4.59 4.49
CA VAL A 335 -15.26 -5.26 3.60
C VAL A 335 -14.11 -5.86 4.42
N LEU A 336 -13.58 -5.10 5.36
CA LEU A 336 -12.50 -5.51 6.25
C LEU A 336 -13.08 -5.95 7.60
N GLY A 337 -12.39 -6.89 8.28
CA GLY A 337 -12.58 -7.19 9.69
C GLY A 337 -11.90 -6.16 10.60
N GLY A 338 -11.60 -6.56 11.85
CA GLY A 338 -10.94 -5.68 12.80
C GLY A 338 -9.64 -5.09 12.28
N PRO A 339 -9.44 -3.78 12.40
CA PRO A 339 -8.21 -3.13 11.98
C PRO A 339 -7.02 -3.56 12.85
N LEU A 340 -5.80 -3.27 12.39
CA LEU A 340 -4.55 -3.56 13.08
C LEU A 340 -3.96 -2.25 13.66
N PRO A 341 -4.34 -1.84 14.89
CA PRO A 341 -3.95 -0.53 15.43
C PRO A 341 -2.44 -0.34 15.54
N HIS A 342 -1.69 -1.39 15.88
CA HIS A 342 -0.23 -1.39 15.91
C HIS A 342 0.40 -1.15 14.52
N VAL A 343 -0.21 -1.65 13.45
CA VAL A 343 0.24 -1.37 12.08
C VAL A 343 -0.12 0.05 11.66
N MET A 344 -1.29 0.57 12.09
CA MET A 344 -1.64 1.97 11.84
C MET A 344 -0.67 2.93 12.53
N ALA A 345 -0.21 2.63 13.76
CA ALA A 345 0.85 3.38 14.42
C ALA A 345 2.15 3.39 13.59
N ALA A 346 2.55 2.25 13.04
CA ALA A 346 3.72 2.15 12.17
C ALA A 346 3.53 2.90 10.83
N LYS A 347 2.32 2.94 10.27
CA LYS A 347 1.98 3.77 9.09
C LYS A 347 2.18 5.26 9.40
N ALA A 348 1.68 5.73 10.56
CA ALA A 348 1.86 7.13 10.98
C ALA A 348 3.34 7.51 11.08
N VAL A 349 4.17 6.63 11.67
CA VAL A 349 5.64 6.84 11.74
C VAL A 349 6.24 6.92 10.35
N ALA A 350 5.92 5.98 9.46
CA ALA A 350 6.45 5.94 8.11
C ALA A 350 6.05 7.17 7.28
N PHE A 351 4.83 7.67 7.43
CA PHE A 351 4.38 8.89 6.72
C PHE A 351 5.10 10.13 7.21
N LYS A 352 5.35 10.25 8.52
CA LYS A 352 6.20 11.33 9.08
C LYS A 352 7.62 11.27 8.52
N GLU A 353 8.23 10.08 8.44
CA GLU A 353 9.55 9.91 7.84
C GLU A 353 9.53 10.27 6.34
N ALA A 354 8.48 9.91 5.59
CA ALA A 354 8.34 10.21 4.17
C ALA A 354 8.16 11.70 3.85
N ARG A 355 7.79 12.53 4.81
CA ARG A 355 7.69 13.99 4.67
C ARG A 355 9.02 14.74 4.88
N THR A 356 10.09 14.04 5.22
CA THR A 356 11.38 14.65 5.47
C THR A 356 12.15 14.96 4.18
N PRO A 357 13.00 16.01 4.15
CA PRO A 357 13.88 16.26 3.01
C PRO A 357 14.77 15.05 2.66
N ALA A 358 15.29 14.37 3.67
CA ALA A 358 16.12 13.18 3.46
C ALA A 358 15.38 12.04 2.71
N TYR A 359 14.07 11.92 2.90
CA TYR A 359 13.27 10.97 2.13
C TYR A 359 13.11 11.43 0.67
N GLN A 360 12.90 12.72 0.43
CA GLN A 360 12.83 13.28 -0.93
C GLN A 360 14.15 13.04 -1.69
N ASP A 361 15.28 13.33 -1.08
CA ASP A 361 16.61 13.07 -1.66
C ASP A 361 16.78 11.59 -2.00
N TRP A 362 16.34 10.70 -1.10
CA TRP A 362 16.37 9.25 -1.34
C TRP A 362 15.48 8.85 -2.52
N ALA A 363 14.28 9.40 -2.64
CA ALA A 363 13.34 9.07 -3.73
C ALA A 363 13.90 9.51 -5.09
N HIS A 364 14.48 10.70 -5.19
CA HIS A 364 15.18 11.16 -6.40
C HIS A 364 16.35 10.23 -6.75
N LYS A 365 17.11 9.79 -5.74
CA LYS A 365 18.23 8.85 -5.95
C LYS A 365 17.78 7.49 -6.50
N VAL A 366 16.60 7.01 -6.11
CA VAL A 366 16.01 5.78 -6.69
C VAL A 366 15.82 5.92 -8.20
N GLN A 367 15.28 7.04 -8.67
CA GLN A 367 15.07 7.29 -10.10
C GLN A 367 16.42 7.45 -10.83
N GLU A 368 17.37 8.20 -10.26
CA GLU A 368 18.72 8.38 -10.84
C GLU A 368 19.42 7.03 -11.01
N ASN A 369 19.43 6.20 -9.96
CA ASN A 369 20.07 4.88 -10.01
C ASN A 369 19.42 3.96 -11.05
N ALA A 370 18.08 3.99 -11.19
CA ALA A 370 17.40 3.21 -12.23
C ALA A 370 17.79 3.66 -13.65
N ARG A 371 17.93 4.97 -13.88
CA ARG A 371 18.38 5.53 -15.16
C ARG A 371 19.82 5.15 -15.49
N GLU A 372 20.72 5.23 -14.49
CA GLU A 372 22.13 4.83 -14.70
C GLU A 372 22.24 3.33 -14.95
N LEU A 373 21.53 2.49 -14.21
CA LEU A 373 21.47 1.06 -14.46
C LEU A 373 21.00 0.75 -15.90
N ALA A 374 19.94 1.44 -16.36
CA ALA A 374 19.44 1.28 -17.72
C ALA A 374 20.49 1.65 -18.78
N LYS A 375 21.20 2.77 -18.61
CA LYS A 375 22.30 3.18 -19.49
C LYS A 375 23.42 2.13 -19.54
N ASP A 376 23.85 1.64 -18.39
CA ASP A 376 24.93 0.64 -18.34
C ASP A 376 24.51 -0.67 -19.01
N CYS A 377 23.26 -1.11 -18.81
CA CYS A 377 22.72 -2.27 -19.52
C CYS A 377 22.74 -2.07 -21.05
N ILE A 378 22.34 -0.89 -21.55
CA ILE A 378 22.39 -0.57 -22.99
C ILE A 378 23.83 -0.57 -23.49
N ASN A 379 24.77 0.06 -22.77
CA ASN A 379 26.19 0.10 -23.13
C ASN A 379 26.82 -1.28 -23.19
N LEU A 380 26.32 -2.23 -22.39
CA LEU A 380 26.72 -3.64 -22.39
C LEU A 380 26.00 -4.48 -23.46
N GLY A 381 25.24 -3.86 -24.37
CA GLY A 381 24.56 -4.51 -25.47
C GLY A 381 23.20 -5.15 -25.11
N MET A 382 22.66 -4.87 -23.93
CA MET A 382 21.33 -5.34 -23.57
C MET A 382 20.27 -4.47 -24.25
N LYS A 383 19.19 -5.08 -24.71
CA LYS A 383 18.02 -4.37 -25.23
C LYS A 383 17.02 -4.18 -24.09
N LEU A 384 16.69 -2.95 -23.78
CA LEU A 384 15.55 -2.66 -22.91
C LEU A 384 14.24 -2.91 -23.67
N GLN A 385 13.22 -3.35 -22.97
CA GLN A 385 11.93 -3.65 -23.58
C GLN A 385 11.14 -2.38 -23.92
N THR A 386 11.38 -1.30 -23.19
CA THR A 386 10.79 0.02 -23.44
C THR A 386 11.80 1.12 -23.10
#